data_81227d17a55631f2f52b4ee956ec3691
#
_entry.id   81227d17a55631f2f52b4ee956ec3691
#
_cell.length_a   1.000
_cell.length_b   1.000
_cell.length_c   1.000
_cell.angle_alpha   90.00
_cell.angle_beta   90.00
_cell.angle_gamma   90.00
#
_symmetry.space_group_name_H-M   'P 1'
#
loop_
_entity.id
_entity.type
_entity.pdbx_description
1 polymer ?
#
loop_
_entity_poly.entity_id
_entity_poly.type
_entity_poly.pdbx_seq_one_letter_code
_entity_poly.pdbx_strand_id
1 'polypeptide(L)'
;MAEAIGPYQCGFRPGKSTIDQIFTLRKTLEKTQEKQIDTYHLFVDYKAAFDSPIRGKLYEAMSDLHIPEKLIRLCWMTLTHIKTAVKIGKNLSEPFTTKRGLRQGDTLSCRSL
;
A
#
# COMPACT_ATOMS: atom_id res chain seq x y z
N MET A 1 -3.04 5.92 -14.36
CA MET A 1 -2.62 5.53 -13.00
C MET A 1 -2.13 6.72 -12.16
N ALA A 2 -1.38 7.66 -12.69
CA ALA A 2 -0.95 8.85 -11.92
C ALA A 2 -2.11 9.75 -11.47
N GLU A 3 -3.22 9.77 -12.21
CA GLU A 3 -4.41 10.58 -11.90
C GLU A 3 -5.28 9.98 -10.79
N ALA A 4 -5.26 8.66 -10.60
CA ALA A 4 -6.00 7.99 -9.53
C ALA A 4 -5.39 8.20 -8.13
N ILE A 5 -4.10 8.57 -8.09
CA ILE A 5 -3.39 8.83 -6.84
C ILE A 5 -3.37 10.34 -6.61
N GLY A 6 -4.05 10.80 -5.58
CA GLY A 6 -4.14 12.22 -5.25
C GLY A 6 -2.77 12.89 -5.04
N PRO A 7 -2.67 14.22 -5.25
CA PRO A 7 -1.41 14.96 -5.19
C PRO A 7 -0.75 14.94 -3.81
N TYR A 8 -1.51 14.63 -2.77
CA TYR A 8 -1.07 14.63 -1.38
C TYR A 8 -0.38 13.34 -0.94
N GLN A 9 -0.51 12.26 -1.71
CA GLN A 9 0.20 11.03 -1.38
C GLN A 9 1.70 11.19 -1.64
N CYS A 10 2.52 10.94 -0.63
CA CYS A 10 3.97 11.03 -0.71
C CYS A 10 4.68 9.67 -0.60
N GLY A 11 4.05 8.70 0.06
CA GLY A 11 4.60 7.34 0.16
C GLY A 11 4.57 6.61 -1.18
N PHE A 12 5.64 5.85 -1.48
CA PHE A 12 5.78 5.01 -2.68
C PHE A 12 5.63 5.76 -4.02
N ARG A 13 5.95 7.03 -4.05
CA ARG A 13 5.76 7.88 -5.23
C ARG A 13 7.10 8.49 -5.67
N PRO A 14 7.51 8.37 -6.94
CA PRO A 14 8.74 8.99 -7.45
C PRO A 14 8.72 10.51 -7.24
N GLY A 15 9.84 11.07 -6.76
CA GLY A 15 10.00 12.50 -6.52
C GLY A 15 9.21 13.04 -5.32
N LYS A 16 8.65 12.16 -4.48
CA LYS A 16 7.96 12.49 -3.23
C LYS A 16 8.63 11.79 -2.05
N SER A 17 8.53 12.37 -0.87
CA SER A 17 9.07 11.80 0.35
C SER A 17 8.06 11.89 1.49
N THR A 18 8.02 10.86 2.33
CA THR A 18 7.26 10.90 3.59
C THR A 18 7.81 11.95 4.55
N ILE A 19 9.08 12.33 4.42
CA ILE A 19 9.70 13.42 5.17
C ILE A 19 9.01 14.75 4.85
N ASP A 20 8.61 14.98 3.59
CA ASP A 20 7.90 16.21 3.20
C ASP A 20 6.54 16.31 3.90
N GLN A 21 5.86 15.19 4.11
CA GLN A 21 4.59 15.15 4.85
C GLN A 21 4.80 15.44 6.34
N ILE A 22 5.83 14.86 6.95
CA ILE A 22 6.18 15.13 8.35
C ILE A 22 6.53 16.61 8.51
N PHE A 23 7.32 17.18 7.60
CA PHE A 23 7.65 18.59 7.60
C PHE A 23 6.41 19.48 7.47
N THR A 24 5.52 19.16 6.54
CA THR A 24 4.26 19.91 6.33
C THR A 24 3.38 19.88 7.58
N LEU A 25 3.20 18.71 8.19
CA LEU A 25 2.45 18.55 9.43
C LEU A 25 3.07 19.39 10.56
N ARG A 26 4.39 19.30 10.74
CA ARG A 26 5.12 20.09 11.74
C ARG A 26 4.93 21.59 11.53
N LYS A 27 5.07 22.07 10.29
CA LYS A 27 4.87 23.50 9.98
C LYS A 27 3.42 23.96 10.19
N THR A 28 2.45 23.09 9.93
CA THR A 28 1.04 23.38 10.22
C THR A 28 0.84 23.54 11.73
N LEU A 29 1.35 22.59 12.52
CA LEU A 29 1.26 22.64 13.99
C LEU A 29 1.96 23.88 14.58
N GLU A 30 3.16 24.21 14.14
CA GLU A 30 3.89 25.41 14.55
C GLU A 30 3.02 26.68 14.32
N LYS A 31 2.48 26.84 13.11
CA LYS A 31 1.66 28.01 12.75
C LYS A 31 0.33 28.08 13.49
N THR A 32 -0.34 26.96 13.72
CA THR A 32 -1.60 26.96 14.46
C THR A 32 -1.35 27.27 15.94
N GLN A 33 -0.24 26.79 16.50
CA GLN A 33 0.16 27.10 17.87
C GLN A 33 0.50 28.59 18.03
N GLU A 34 1.28 29.18 17.11
CA GLU A 34 1.59 30.62 17.10
C GLU A 34 0.31 31.49 17.10
N LYS A 35 -0.74 31.02 16.41
CA LYS A 35 -2.01 31.74 16.29
C LYS A 35 -3.05 31.33 17.34
N GLN A 36 -2.70 30.43 18.26
CA GLN A 36 -3.60 29.89 19.27
C GLN A 36 -4.89 29.28 18.67
N ILE A 37 -4.75 28.60 17.51
CA ILE A 37 -5.84 27.90 16.83
C ILE A 37 -5.79 26.43 17.23
N ASP A 38 -6.88 25.94 17.84
CA ASP A 38 -7.02 24.53 18.15
C ASP A 38 -7.14 23.70 16.87
N THR A 39 -6.41 22.60 16.80
CA THR A 39 -6.43 21.68 15.67
C THR A 39 -6.68 20.25 16.14
N TYR A 40 -7.48 19.52 15.37
CA TYR A 40 -7.77 18.12 15.61
C TYR A 40 -7.14 17.27 14.50
N HIS A 41 -6.41 16.22 14.88
CA HIS A 41 -5.69 15.36 13.95
C HIS A 41 -6.21 13.92 14.07
N LEU A 42 -6.59 13.33 12.95
CA LEU A 42 -6.97 11.93 12.85
C LEU A 42 -5.88 11.18 12.08
N PHE A 43 -5.29 10.17 12.73
CA PHE A 43 -4.35 9.24 12.09
C PHE A 43 -5.07 7.92 11.82
N VAL A 44 -5.03 7.48 10.57
CA VAL A 44 -5.64 6.22 10.14
C VAL A 44 -4.54 5.25 9.73
N ASP A 45 -4.51 4.09 10.36
CA ASP A 45 -3.62 2.99 10.02
C ASP A 45 -4.41 1.73 9.69
N TYR A 46 -4.06 1.07 8.59
CA TYR A 46 -4.75 -0.14 8.16
C TYR A 46 -4.12 -1.38 8.80
N LYS A 47 -4.91 -2.10 9.58
CA LYS A 47 -4.47 -3.36 10.18
C LYS A 47 -4.08 -4.37 9.10
N ALA A 48 -2.81 -4.82 9.15
CA ALA A 48 -2.29 -5.85 8.24
C ALA A 48 -2.52 -5.50 6.74
N ALA A 49 -2.18 -4.27 6.34
CA ALA A 49 -2.43 -3.75 4.99
C ALA A 49 -1.91 -4.65 3.87
N PHE A 50 -0.80 -5.38 4.10
CA PHE A 50 -0.25 -6.31 3.12
C PHE A 50 -0.83 -7.73 3.21
N ASP A 51 -1.28 -8.17 4.39
CA ASP A 51 -1.72 -9.56 4.60
C ASP A 51 -3.23 -9.74 4.42
N SER A 52 -4.01 -8.68 4.62
CA SER A 52 -5.47 -8.73 4.60
C SER A 52 -6.13 -8.64 3.21
N PRO A 53 -5.52 -8.08 2.14
CA PRO A 53 -6.19 -7.91 0.87
C PRO A 53 -6.74 -9.21 0.29
N ILE A 54 -8.00 -9.15 -0.12
CA ILE A 54 -8.65 -10.24 -0.85
C ILE A 54 -8.34 -10.03 -2.32
N ARG A 55 -7.54 -10.92 -2.91
CA ARG A 55 -7.04 -10.78 -4.30
C ARG A 55 -8.14 -10.59 -5.34
N GLY A 56 -9.30 -11.26 -5.17
CA GLY A 56 -10.45 -11.05 -6.05
C GLY A 56 -10.93 -9.60 -6.04
N LYS A 57 -11.06 -9.01 -4.85
CA LYS A 57 -11.46 -7.59 -4.70
C LYS A 57 -10.42 -6.61 -5.23
N LEU A 58 -9.14 -6.97 -5.16
CA LEU A 58 -8.08 -6.18 -5.79
C LEU A 58 -8.28 -6.08 -7.31
N TYR A 59 -8.60 -7.21 -7.98
CA TYR A 59 -8.81 -7.21 -9.44
C TYR A 59 -10.06 -6.42 -9.84
N GLU A 60 -11.14 -6.51 -9.04
CA GLU A 60 -12.34 -5.68 -9.23
C GLU A 60 -11.97 -4.18 -9.14
N ALA A 61 -11.29 -3.78 -8.07
CA ALA A 61 -10.85 -2.40 -7.88
C ALA A 61 -9.91 -1.90 -9.00
N MET A 62 -9.01 -2.77 -9.49
CA MET A 62 -8.15 -2.42 -10.64
C MET A 62 -8.99 -2.19 -11.91
N SER A 63 -10.07 -2.94 -12.12
CA SER A 63 -10.99 -2.75 -13.23
C SER A 63 -11.74 -1.43 -13.10
N ASP A 64 -12.25 -1.11 -11.91
CA ASP A 64 -12.95 0.13 -11.62
C ASP A 64 -12.06 1.37 -11.82
N LEU A 65 -10.76 1.23 -11.55
CA LEU A 65 -9.74 2.25 -11.85
C LEU A 65 -9.33 2.30 -13.33
N HIS A 66 -10.04 1.61 -14.21
CA HIS A 66 -9.79 1.55 -15.65
C HIS A 66 -8.36 1.12 -16.00
N ILE A 67 -7.76 0.23 -15.19
CA ILE A 67 -6.47 -0.36 -15.50
C ILE A 67 -6.66 -1.34 -16.66
N PRO A 68 -5.81 -1.30 -17.70
CA PRO A 68 -5.92 -2.20 -18.84
C PRO A 68 -5.97 -3.67 -18.42
N GLU A 69 -6.91 -4.43 -18.97
CA GLU A 69 -7.15 -5.84 -18.63
C GLU A 69 -5.88 -6.71 -18.75
N LYS A 70 -5.01 -6.40 -19.70
CA LYS A 70 -3.71 -7.06 -19.85
C LYS A 70 -2.86 -6.96 -18.58
N LEU A 71 -2.88 -5.80 -17.91
CA LEU A 71 -2.13 -5.60 -16.67
C LEU A 71 -2.79 -6.31 -15.49
N ILE A 72 -4.13 -6.29 -15.42
CA ILE A 72 -4.89 -7.04 -14.41
C ILE A 72 -4.58 -8.52 -14.53
N ARG A 73 -4.57 -9.06 -15.75
CA ARG A 73 -4.24 -10.46 -16.01
C ARG A 73 -2.80 -10.80 -15.60
N LEU A 74 -1.84 -9.93 -15.85
CA LEU A 74 -0.46 -10.10 -15.39
C LEU A 74 -0.38 -10.14 -13.86
N CYS A 75 -1.07 -9.22 -13.18
CA CYS A 75 -1.16 -9.23 -11.72
C CYS A 75 -1.79 -10.53 -11.21
N TRP A 76 -2.87 -10.98 -11.84
CA TRP A 76 -3.51 -12.24 -11.51
C TRP A 76 -2.53 -13.42 -11.64
N MET A 77 -1.79 -13.51 -12.74
CA MET A 77 -0.81 -14.57 -12.98
C MET A 77 0.31 -14.58 -11.93
N THR A 78 0.78 -13.41 -11.47
CA THR A 78 1.84 -13.31 -10.47
C THR A 78 1.36 -13.62 -9.05
N LEU A 79 0.07 -13.36 -8.75
CA LEU A 79 -0.51 -13.55 -7.43
C LEU A 79 -1.26 -14.89 -7.28
N THR A 80 -1.47 -15.62 -8.38
CA THR A 80 -2.09 -16.94 -8.36
C THR A 80 -1.03 -18.01 -8.07
N HIS A 81 -1.40 -19.02 -7.29
CA HIS A 81 -0.54 -20.16 -6.92
C HIS A 81 0.74 -19.77 -6.17
N ILE A 82 0.72 -18.70 -5.38
CA ILE A 82 1.86 -18.34 -4.53
C ILE A 82 2.08 -19.43 -3.49
N LYS A 83 3.24 -20.07 -3.58
CA LYS A 83 3.74 -20.98 -2.55
C LYS A 83 4.59 -20.18 -1.55
N THR A 84 4.28 -20.33 -0.29
CA THR A 84 4.98 -19.69 0.82
C THR A 84 5.53 -20.77 1.73
N ALA A 85 6.70 -20.56 2.31
CA ALA A 85 7.27 -21.43 3.33
C ALA A 85 7.79 -20.58 4.48
N VAL A 86 7.74 -21.11 5.70
CA VAL A 86 8.29 -20.46 6.90
C VAL A 86 9.72 -20.93 7.10
N LYS A 87 10.64 -19.98 7.30
CA LYS A 87 12.04 -20.25 7.60
C LYS A 87 12.33 -19.90 9.05
N ILE A 88 12.80 -20.90 9.82
CA ILE A 88 13.24 -20.72 11.21
C ILE A 88 14.69 -21.19 11.30
N GLY A 89 15.62 -20.28 11.43
CA GLY A 89 17.05 -20.59 11.40
C GLY A 89 17.44 -21.22 10.07
N LYS A 90 17.90 -22.46 10.10
CA LYS A 90 18.29 -23.26 8.91
C LYS A 90 17.16 -24.16 8.38
N ASN A 91 16.05 -24.27 9.10
CA ASN A 91 14.94 -25.14 8.76
C ASN A 91 13.89 -24.40 7.93
N LEU A 92 13.36 -25.07 6.91
CA LEU A 92 12.29 -24.58 6.06
C LEU A 92 11.07 -25.50 6.23
N SER A 93 9.90 -24.92 6.36
CA SER A 93 8.65 -25.69 6.39
C SER A 93 8.29 -26.23 5.02
N GLU A 94 7.38 -27.20 4.96
CA GLU A 94 6.70 -27.55 3.72
C GLU A 94 6.02 -26.33 3.12
N PRO A 95 6.06 -26.17 1.78
CA PRO A 95 5.40 -25.07 1.09
C PRO A 95 3.87 -25.16 1.21
N PHE A 96 3.24 -24.05 1.53
CA PHE A 96 1.77 -23.93 1.55
C PHE A 96 1.30 -22.77 0.66
N THR A 97 0.03 -22.81 0.23
CA THR A 97 -0.56 -21.79 -0.62
C THR A 97 -1.30 -20.74 0.19
N THR A 98 -1.01 -19.47 -0.06
CA THR A 98 -1.73 -18.34 0.55
C THR A 98 -2.85 -17.86 -0.37
N LYS A 99 -4.04 -17.66 0.20
CA LYS A 99 -5.24 -17.19 -0.53
C LYS A 99 -5.44 -15.67 -0.46
N ARG A 100 -4.77 -15.00 0.48
CA ARG A 100 -4.87 -13.55 0.73
C ARG A 100 -3.49 -12.94 0.78
N GLY A 101 -3.48 -11.62 0.78
CA GLY A 101 -2.28 -10.83 0.96
C GLY A 101 -1.49 -10.59 -0.32
N LEU A 102 -0.62 -9.60 -0.21
CA LEU A 102 0.33 -9.16 -1.22
C LEU A 102 1.74 -9.35 -0.71
N ARG A 103 2.71 -9.55 -1.60
CA ARG A 103 4.10 -9.68 -1.18
C ARG A 103 4.66 -8.32 -0.77
N GLN A 104 5.15 -8.21 0.45
CA GLN A 104 5.88 -7.03 0.88
C GLN A 104 7.20 -6.93 0.08
N GLY A 105 7.47 -5.73 -0.47
CA GLY A 105 8.62 -5.49 -1.35
C GLY A 105 8.38 -5.72 -2.84
N ASP A 106 7.21 -6.22 -3.24
CA ASP A 106 6.80 -6.26 -4.65
C ASP A 106 6.33 -4.88 -5.09
N THR A 107 6.79 -4.42 -6.26
CA THR A 107 6.38 -3.14 -6.85
C THR A 107 4.88 -3.04 -7.10
N LEU A 108 4.20 -4.17 -7.30
CA LEU A 108 2.74 -4.23 -7.44
C LEU A 108 2.04 -3.97 -6.11
N SER A 109 2.57 -4.44 -4.99
CA SER A 109 1.95 -4.27 -3.67
C SER A 109 1.94 -2.82 -3.21
N CYS A 110 2.98 -2.05 -3.50
CA CYS A 110 3.06 -0.63 -3.14
C CYS A 110 2.13 0.27 -3.96
N ARG A 111 1.62 -0.21 -5.10
CA ARG A 111 0.70 0.54 -5.97
C ARG A 111 -0.76 0.12 -5.82
N SER A 112 -1.01 -0.95 -5.10
CA SER A 112 -2.34 -1.54 -4.90
C SER A 112 -2.96 -1.16 -3.54
N LEU A 113 -2.19 -0.54 -2.68
CA LEU A 113 -2.59 0.06 -1.39
C LEU A 113 -2.75 1.57 -1.55
#